data_daa0c2719565471a1c2290e4077b35dc
#
_entry.id   daa0c2719565471a1c2290e4077b35dc
#
_cell.length_a   1.000
_cell.length_b   1.000
_cell.length_c   1.000
_cell.angle_alpha   90.00
_cell.angle_beta   90.00
_cell.angle_gamma   90.00
#
_symmetry.space_group_name_H-M   'P 1'
#
loop_
_entity.id
_entity.type
_entity.pdbx_description
1 polymer ?
#
loop_
_entity_poly.entity_id
_entity_poly.type
_entity_poly.pdbx_seq_one_letter_code
_entity_poly.pdbx_strand_id
1 'polypeptide(L)'
;MECHPLPTRPRRLSAPGLVVIAVVGMVSTLAAGVGVSTVGAAVTGVTTTVAASGARAQTRSNWDGIYTQAQARRGQPLYEASCAECHGSDLAGQEMAPGLLGGEFAWNWNGLTLGDLFERVRVSMPQADPSSVGRADKADILAYLLQVNGFPPGDAELGSRTSALRGVSFLAEKP
;
A
#
# COMPACT_ATOMS: atom_id res chain seq x y z
N MET A 1 -28.72 21.57 18.27
CA MET A 1 -27.43 20.84 18.06
C MET A 1 -26.75 21.53 16.90
N GLU A 2 -25.75 22.35 17.19
CA GLU A 2 -25.02 23.09 16.16
C GLU A 2 -23.90 22.22 15.61
N CYS A 3 -23.94 21.97 14.30
CA CYS A 3 -22.85 21.31 13.60
C CYS A 3 -21.65 22.27 13.48
N HIS A 4 -20.56 21.99 14.21
CA HIS A 4 -19.32 22.72 14.05
C HIS A 4 -18.63 22.28 12.76
N PRO A 5 -18.21 23.22 11.89
CA PRO A 5 -17.46 22.89 10.69
C PRO A 5 -16.05 22.41 11.05
N LEU A 6 -15.62 21.31 10.43
CA LEU A 6 -14.28 20.74 10.58
C LEU A 6 -13.19 21.71 10.11
N PRO A 7 -12.02 21.74 10.76
CA PRO A 7 -10.91 22.59 10.34
C PRO A 7 -10.35 22.16 8.96
N THR A 8 -10.35 23.10 8.02
CA THR A 8 -9.77 22.92 6.70
C THR A 8 -8.24 22.81 6.79
N ARG A 9 -7.69 21.70 6.35
CA ARG A 9 -6.24 21.48 6.25
C ARG A 9 -5.60 22.44 5.24
N PRO A 10 -4.47 23.09 5.55
CA PRO A 10 -3.74 23.89 4.57
C PRO A 10 -3.17 23.01 3.47
N ARG A 11 -3.44 23.37 2.21
CA ARG A 11 -2.82 22.78 1.02
C ARG A 11 -1.32 23.02 1.06
N ARG A 12 -0.53 21.96 1.15
CA ARG A 12 0.90 22.04 0.92
C ARG A 12 1.15 22.29 -0.57
N LEU A 13 1.66 23.45 -0.90
CA LEU A 13 2.17 23.79 -2.23
C LEU A 13 3.45 22.96 -2.45
N SER A 14 3.40 22.03 -3.38
CA SER A 14 4.58 21.31 -3.86
C SER A 14 5.41 22.27 -4.72
N ALA A 15 6.64 22.54 -4.31
CA ALA A 15 7.62 23.24 -5.12
C ALA A 15 8.00 22.40 -6.34
N PRO A 16 8.17 23.00 -7.54
CA PRO A 16 8.63 22.27 -8.71
C PRO A 16 10.11 21.90 -8.55
N GLY A 17 10.39 20.59 -8.52
CA GLY A 17 11.75 20.07 -8.55
C GLY A 17 12.42 20.36 -9.87
N LEU A 18 13.59 21.00 -9.81
CA LEU A 18 14.46 21.31 -10.94
C LEU A 18 15.01 20.00 -11.51
N VAL A 19 14.59 19.63 -12.72
CA VAL A 19 15.16 18.50 -13.47
C VAL A 19 16.43 18.99 -14.15
N VAL A 20 17.59 18.57 -13.64
CA VAL A 20 18.89 18.77 -14.31
C VAL A 20 19.08 17.63 -15.31
N ILE A 21 18.95 17.94 -16.60
CA ILE A 21 19.26 17.03 -17.69
C ILE A 21 20.77 17.14 -17.96
N ALA A 22 21.54 16.14 -17.57
CA ALA A 22 22.93 16.00 -17.96
C ALA A 22 23.00 15.41 -19.38
N VAL A 23 23.39 16.25 -20.33
CA VAL A 23 23.71 15.85 -21.71
C VAL A 23 25.12 15.30 -21.71
N VAL A 24 25.28 13.98 -21.86
CA VAL A 24 26.59 13.34 -22.07
C VAL A 24 26.89 13.39 -23.55
N GLY A 25 27.91 14.17 -23.88
CA GLY A 25 28.41 14.32 -25.24
C GLY A 25 29.08 13.07 -25.80
N MET A 26 28.70 12.70 -27.01
CA MET A 26 29.24 11.61 -27.80
C MET A 26 30.49 12.12 -28.53
N VAL A 27 31.67 11.66 -28.14
CA VAL A 27 32.91 11.91 -28.89
C VAL A 27 33.13 10.76 -29.86
N SER A 28 32.94 11.04 -31.13
CA SER A 28 33.30 10.15 -32.23
C SER A 28 34.77 10.35 -32.60
N THR A 29 35.61 9.36 -32.45
CA THR A 29 36.95 9.32 -33.05
C THR A 29 36.98 8.28 -34.18
N LEU A 30 37.09 8.80 -35.42
CA LEU A 30 37.50 8.01 -36.56
C LEU A 30 39.04 7.78 -36.48
N ALA A 31 39.47 6.53 -36.56
CA ALA A 31 40.83 6.21 -36.95
C ALA A 31 40.79 5.02 -37.91
N ALA A 32 41.18 5.30 -39.13
CA ALA A 32 41.45 4.30 -40.17
C ALA A 32 42.81 3.64 -39.88
N GLY A 33 42.88 2.32 -39.94
CA GLY A 33 44.13 1.59 -39.85
C GLY A 33 43.97 0.17 -40.42
N VAL A 34 44.52 -0.03 -41.62
CA VAL A 34 44.59 -1.31 -42.31
C VAL A 34 45.67 -2.18 -41.65
N GLY A 35 45.35 -3.42 -41.29
CA GLY A 35 46.31 -4.38 -40.80
C GLY A 35 45.73 -5.80 -40.79
N VAL A 36 46.00 -6.55 -41.84
CA VAL A 36 45.69 -7.98 -41.97
C VAL A 36 46.71 -8.78 -41.13
N SER A 37 46.25 -9.49 -40.13
CA SER A 37 47.01 -10.62 -39.56
C SER A 37 46.03 -11.65 -39.00
N THR A 38 45.97 -12.77 -39.67
CA THR A 38 45.26 -13.98 -39.25
C THR A 38 46.04 -14.66 -38.12
N VAL A 39 45.49 -14.63 -36.91
CA VAL A 39 45.89 -15.56 -35.85
C VAL A 39 44.60 -16.11 -35.24
N GLY A 40 44.45 -17.44 -35.39
CA GLY A 40 43.34 -18.15 -34.81
C GLY A 40 43.37 -18.06 -33.27
N ALA A 41 42.39 -17.43 -32.67
CA ALA A 41 42.16 -17.48 -31.24
C ALA A 41 40.89 -18.28 -30.99
N ALA A 42 41.05 -19.38 -30.28
CA ALA A 42 39.95 -20.19 -29.77
C ALA A 42 39.05 -19.34 -28.90
N VAL A 43 37.84 -19.12 -29.39
CA VAL A 43 36.79 -18.47 -28.59
C VAL A 43 36.29 -19.49 -27.57
N THR A 44 36.89 -19.49 -26.40
CA THR A 44 36.29 -20.12 -25.20
C THR A 44 35.00 -19.39 -24.89
N GLY A 45 33.88 -19.97 -25.32
CA GLY A 45 32.55 -19.45 -25.01
C GLY A 45 32.30 -19.48 -23.50
N VAL A 46 32.44 -18.33 -22.88
CA VAL A 46 31.92 -18.11 -21.51
C VAL A 46 30.40 -18.05 -21.63
N THR A 47 29.75 -19.19 -21.46
CA THR A 47 28.32 -19.26 -21.27
C THR A 47 28.00 -18.66 -19.90
N THR A 48 27.70 -17.38 -19.86
CA THR A 48 27.13 -16.73 -18.70
C THR A 48 25.70 -17.27 -18.54
N THR A 49 25.54 -18.31 -17.75
CA THR A 49 24.23 -18.76 -17.27
C THR A 49 23.70 -17.66 -16.39
N VAL A 50 22.83 -16.81 -16.95
CA VAL A 50 22.00 -15.90 -16.18
C VAL A 50 21.01 -16.80 -15.43
N ALA A 51 21.33 -17.13 -14.17
CA ALA A 51 20.38 -17.74 -13.27
C ALA A 51 19.25 -16.74 -13.12
N ALA A 52 18.15 -16.94 -13.85
CA ALA A 52 16.90 -16.28 -13.58
C ALA A 52 16.46 -16.74 -12.19
N SER A 53 16.88 -16.00 -11.16
CA SER A 53 16.26 -16.10 -9.84
C SER A 53 14.81 -15.72 -10.03
N GLY A 54 13.97 -16.71 -10.27
CA GLY A 54 12.53 -16.60 -10.15
C GLY A 54 12.23 -16.21 -8.69
N ALA A 55 12.33 -14.92 -8.39
CA ALA A 55 11.76 -14.39 -7.18
C ALA A 55 10.27 -14.74 -7.24
N ARG A 56 9.91 -15.83 -6.60
CA ARG A 56 8.53 -16.12 -6.26
C ARG A 56 8.06 -14.86 -5.58
N ALA A 57 7.15 -14.13 -6.22
CA ALA A 57 6.49 -12.99 -5.59
C ALA A 57 5.88 -13.55 -4.31
N GLN A 58 6.55 -13.32 -3.18
CA GLN A 58 6.01 -13.71 -1.88
C GLN A 58 4.74 -12.89 -1.75
N THR A 59 3.63 -13.58 -1.72
CA THR A 59 2.32 -12.97 -1.49
C THR A 59 2.37 -12.39 -0.09
N ARG A 60 2.45 -11.05 -0.01
CA ARG A 60 2.40 -10.35 1.28
C ARG A 60 1.03 -10.58 1.91
N SER A 61 1.00 -10.64 3.21
CA SER A 61 -0.23 -10.76 3.99
C SER A 61 -0.35 -9.61 4.99
N ASN A 62 -1.50 -9.51 5.64
CA ASN A 62 -1.73 -8.60 6.76
C ASN A 62 -0.82 -8.87 7.97
N TRP A 63 -0.11 -10.01 8.00
CA TRP A 63 0.87 -10.36 9.04
C TRP A 63 2.28 -9.85 8.75
N ASP A 64 2.53 -9.27 7.58
CA ASP A 64 3.87 -8.84 7.13
C ASP A 64 4.16 -7.35 7.41
N GLY A 65 3.50 -6.76 8.41
CA GLY A 65 3.78 -5.39 8.80
C GLY A 65 3.52 -4.37 7.67
N ILE A 66 2.31 -4.38 7.14
CA ILE A 66 1.92 -3.62 5.94
C ILE A 66 1.42 -2.20 6.21
N TYR A 67 1.42 -1.76 7.44
CA TYR A 67 1.05 -0.41 7.88
C TYR A 67 2.01 0.06 8.99
N THR A 68 2.09 1.36 9.25
CA THR A 68 2.88 1.88 10.38
C THR A 68 2.00 2.16 11.59
N GLN A 69 2.58 2.05 12.79
CA GLN A 69 1.88 2.43 14.02
C GLN A 69 1.46 3.91 14.02
N ALA A 70 2.26 4.78 13.38
CA ALA A 70 1.91 6.20 13.24
C ALA A 70 0.65 6.37 12.37
N GLN A 71 0.52 5.56 11.32
CA GLN A 71 -0.66 5.55 10.46
C GLN A 71 -1.90 5.09 11.22
N ALA A 72 -1.82 4.01 11.99
CA ALA A 72 -2.93 3.53 12.80
C ALA A 72 -3.38 4.57 13.85
N ARG A 73 -2.43 5.27 14.49
CA ARG A 73 -2.78 6.37 15.42
C ARG A 73 -3.50 7.53 14.74
N ARG A 74 -3.23 7.83 13.47
CA ARG A 74 -4.00 8.82 12.70
C ARG A 74 -5.40 8.31 12.36
N GLY A 75 -5.52 7.00 12.13
CA GLY A 75 -6.77 6.34 11.78
C GLY A 75 -7.78 6.32 12.92
N GLN A 76 -7.35 6.23 14.18
CA GLN A 76 -8.25 6.15 15.32
C GLN A 76 -9.24 7.33 15.39
N PRO A 77 -8.82 8.61 15.46
CA PRO A 77 -9.77 9.72 15.52
C PRO A 77 -10.64 9.84 14.27
N LEU A 78 -10.15 9.39 13.11
CA LEU A 78 -10.96 9.34 11.89
C LEU A 78 -12.06 8.28 11.97
N TYR A 79 -11.75 7.12 12.57
CA TYR A 79 -12.74 6.08 12.87
C TYR A 79 -13.80 6.60 13.83
N GLU A 80 -13.40 7.20 14.93
CA GLU A 80 -14.30 7.76 15.94
C GLU A 80 -15.26 8.80 15.34
N ALA A 81 -14.76 9.65 14.45
CA ALA A 81 -15.56 10.70 13.82
C ALA A 81 -16.50 10.22 12.70
N SER A 82 -16.18 9.10 12.02
CA SER A 82 -16.87 8.75 10.76
C SER A 82 -17.47 7.35 10.74
N CYS A 83 -17.10 6.47 11.68
CA CYS A 83 -17.48 5.06 11.65
C CYS A 83 -18.14 4.60 12.96
N ALA A 84 -17.73 5.16 14.11
CA ALA A 84 -18.12 4.70 15.42
C ALA A 84 -19.63 4.86 15.69
N GLU A 85 -20.30 5.81 15.04
CA GLU A 85 -21.75 5.99 15.17
C GLU A 85 -22.54 4.71 14.84
N CYS A 86 -22.09 3.96 13.82
CA CYS A 86 -22.74 2.71 13.40
C CYS A 86 -22.01 1.45 13.91
N HIS A 87 -20.67 1.46 13.90
CA HIS A 87 -19.88 0.28 14.26
C HIS A 87 -19.49 0.20 15.74
N GLY A 88 -19.91 1.17 16.56
CA GLY A 88 -19.55 1.28 17.98
C GLY A 88 -18.15 1.86 18.19
N SER A 89 -17.96 2.60 19.29
CA SER A 89 -16.62 3.09 19.68
C SER A 89 -15.70 1.94 20.13
N ASP A 90 -16.29 0.82 20.55
CA ASP A 90 -15.63 -0.44 20.90
C ASP A 90 -15.46 -1.40 19.72
N LEU A 91 -15.86 -1.00 18.51
CA LEU A 91 -15.85 -1.79 17.28
C LEU A 91 -16.71 -3.06 17.33
N ALA A 92 -17.59 -3.20 18.33
CA ALA A 92 -18.41 -4.41 18.50
C ALA A 92 -19.57 -4.51 17.50
N GLY A 93 -19.86 -3.42 16.79
CA GLY A 93 -21.03 -3.31 15.90
C GLY A 93 -22.28 -2.90 16.66
N GLN A 94 -23.31 -2.51 15.92
CA GLN A 94 -24.63 -2.16 16.45
C GLN A 94 -25.70 -2.58 15.46
N GLU A 95 -26.79 -3.20 15.94
CA GLU A 95 -27.94 -3.57 15.13
C GLU A 95 -27.65 -4.06 13.71
N MET A 96 -27.62 -3.13 12.73
CA MET A 96 -27.40 -3.42 11.32
C MET A 96 -25.94 -3.31 10.87
N ALA A 97 -25.05 -2.75 11.70
CA ALA A 97 -23.63 -2.61 11.38
C ALA A 97 -22.83 -3.74 12.06
N PRO A 98 -22.09 -4.56 11.28
CA PRO A 98 -21.31 -5.66 11.84
C PRO A 98 -20.15 -5.14 12.71
N GLY A 99 -19.71 -5.97 13.65
CA GLY A 99 -18.49 -5.73 14.40
C GLY A 99 -17.26 -5.70 13.49
N LEU A 100 -16.30 -4.85 13.85
CA LEU A 100 -15.03 -4.69 13.12
C LEU A 100 -13.83 -5.19 13.94
N LEU A 101 -14.10 -5.97 14.99
CA LEU A 101 -13.10 -6.49 15.91
C LEU A 101 -13.25 -8.00 16.07
N GLY A 102 -12.11 -8.69 16.25
CA GLY A 102 -12.04 -10.08 16.66
C GLY A 102 -12.22 -11.09 15.55
N GLY A 103 -12.46 -12.36 15.97
CA GLY A 103 -12.47 -13.49 15.06
C GLY A 103 -13.51 -13.41 13.96
N GLU A 104 -14.73 -12.94 14.25
CA GLU A 104 -15.77 -12.81 13.23
C GLU A 104 -15.35 -11.88 12.09
N PHE A 105 -14.83 -10.69 12.42
CA PHE A 105 -14.28 -9.78 11.42
C PHE A 105 -13.15 -10.43 10.62
N ALA A 106 -12.19 -11.03 11.31
CA ALA A 106 -11.03 -11.64 10.64
C ALA A 106 -11.44 -12.80 9.71
N TRP A 107 -12.36 -13.65 10.11
CA TRP A 107 -12.84 -14.78 9.31
C TRP A 107 -13.71 -14.34 8.12
N ASN A 108 -14.48 -13.26 8.25
CA ASN A 108 -15.26 -12.71 7.14
C ASN A 108 -14.38 -12.22 5.97
N TRP A 109 -13.13 -11.84 6.26
CA TRP A 109 -12.16 -11.38 5.25
C TRP A 109 -11.09 -12.42 4.92
N ASN A 110 -11.06 -13.56 5.62
CA ASN A 110 -10.06 -14.58 5.41
C ASN A 110 -10.06 -15.12 3.98
N GLY A 111 -8.89 -15.18 3.36
CA GLY A 111 -8.71 -15.66 1.98
C GLY A 111 -9.03 -14.63 0.90
N LEU A 112 -9.55 -13.47 1.26
CA LEU A 112 -9.70 -12.32 0.36
C LEU A 112 -8.41 -11.47 0.36
N THR A 113 -8.42 -10.37 -0.39
CA THR A 113 -7.31 -9.42 -0.38
C THR A 113 -7.62 -8.21 0.50
N LEU A 114 -6.57 -7.56 1.00
CA LEU A 114 -6.73 -6.28 1.67
C LEU A 114 -7.32 -5.21 0.73
N GLY A 115 -7.11 -5.38 -0.58
CA GLY A 115 -7.72 -4.54 -1.60
C GLY A 115 -9.24 -4.69 -1.66
N ASP A 116 -9.77 -5.89 -1.41
CA ASP A 116 -11.22 -6.14 -1.39
C ASP A 116 -11.86 -5.48 -0.16
N LEU A 117 -11.22 -5.59 1.01
CA LEU A 117 -11.64 -4.89 2.22
C LEU A 117 -11.59 -3.37 2.03
N PHE A 118 -10.46 -2.85 1.51
CA PHE A 118 -10.32 -1.42 1.24
C PHE A 118 -11.36 -0.91 0.23
N GLU A 119 -11.63 -1.67 -0.82
CA GLU A 119 -12.64 -1.32 -1.82
C GLU A 119 -14.03 -1.27 -1.18
N ARG A 120 -14.39 -2.23 -0.34
CA ARG A 120 -15.65 -2.22 0.41
C ARG A 120 -15.77 -0.94 1.24
N VAL A 121 -14.76 -0.58 2.01
CA VAL A 121 -14.74 0.66 2.80
C VAL A 121 -14.84 1.88 1.89
N ARG A 122 -14.13 1.88 0.77
CA ARG A 122 -14.08 3.01 -0.16
C ARG A 122 -15.41 3.34 -0.80
N VAL A 123 -16.14 2.32 -1.26
CA VAL A 123 -17.36 2.52 -2.07
C VAL A 123 -18.64 2.55 -1.27
N SER A 124 -18.64 2.04 -0.03
CA SER A 124 -19.87 1.89 0.73
C SER A 124 -19.84 2.44 2.15
N MET A 125 -18.70 2.99 2.61
CA MET A 125 -18.55 3.52 3.97
C MET A 125 -17.99 4.95 3.99
N PRO A 126 -18.52 5.85 4.83
CA PRO A 126 -19.76 5.73 5.59
C PRO A 126 -20.97 5.51 4.68
N GLN A 127 -21.98 4.75 5.15
CA GLN A 127 -23.11 4.36 4.29
C GLN A 127 -23.93 5.56 3.80
N ALA A 128 -24.06 6.60 4.63
CA ALA A 128 -24.81 7.82 4.29
C ALA A 128 -24.12 8.62 3.17
N ASP A 129 -22.79 8.74 3.18
CA ASP A 129 -21.98 9.39 2.16
C ASP A 129 -20.56 8.81 2.11
N PRO A 130 -20.30 7.84 1.23
CA PRO A 130 -18.95 7.28 1.10
C PRO A 130 -17.89 8.29 0.62
N SER A 131 -18.29 9.42 0.06
CA SER A 131 -17.35 10.45 -0.39
C SER A 131 -16.89 11.39 0.71
N SER A 132 -17.57 11.41 1.86
CA SER A 132 -17.26 12.29 2.99
C SER A 132 -15.90 12.03 3.63
N VAL A 133 -15.38 10.81 3.50
CA VAL A 133 -14.04 10.41 3.99
C VAL A 133 -13.10 10.18 2.82
N GLY A 134 -11.97 10.90 2.81
CA GLY A 134 -10.97 10.80 1.78
C GLY A 134 -10.30 9.42 1.71
N ARG A 135 -9.74 9.10 0.54
CA ARG A 135 -9.10 7.81 0.28
C ARG A 135 -7.89 7.56 1.20
N ALA A 136 -7.10 8.59 1.48
CA ALA A 136 -5.96 8.50 2.40
C ALA A 136 -6.43 8.27 3.84
N ASP A 137 -7.48 8.98 4.25
CA ASP A 137 -8.05 8.85 5.58
C ASP A 137 -8.66 7.45 5.79
N LYS A 138 -9.28 6.88 4.75
CA LYS A 138 -9.75 5.48 4.77
C LYS A 138 -8.61 4.46 4.89
N ALA A 139 -7.43 4.75 4.32
CA ALA A 139 -6.26 3.89 4.51
C ALA A 139 -5.72 4.00 5.94
N ASP A 140 -5.74 5.18 6.54
CA ASP A 140 -5.37 5.38 7.94
C ASP A 140 -6.37 4.67 8.87
N ILE A 141 -7.68 4.74 8.59
CA ILE A 141 -8.72 3.98 9.31
C ILE A 141 -8.48 2.47 9.19
N LEU A 142 -8.17 1.98 7.98
CA LEU A 142 -7.89 0.56 7.79
C LEU A 142 -6.65 0.11 8.57
N ALA A 143 -5.60 0.93 8.64
CA ALA A 143 -4.44 0.67 9.48
C ALA A 143 -4.80 0.59 10.97
N TYR A 144 -5.71 1.44 11.45
CA TYR A 144 -6.25 1.36 12.80
C TYR A 144 -7.02 0.06 13.03
N LEU A 145 -7.90 -0.34 12.10
CA LEU A 145 -8.62 -1.62 12.18
C LEU A 145 -7.67 -2.82 12.24
N LEU A 146 -6.61 -2.81 11.44
CA LEU A 146 -5.59 -3.86 11.50
C LEU A 146 -4.89 -3.90 12.85
N GLN A 147 -4.55 -2.74 13.43
CA GLN A 147 -3.90 -2.64 14.72
C GLN A 147 -4.76 -3.22 15.86
N VAL A 148 -6.03 -2.82 15.93
CA VAL A 148 -6.94 -3.28 17.01
C VAL A 148 -7.27 -4.77 16.90
N ASN A 149 -7.17 -5.33 15.68
CA ASN A 149 -7.29 -6.77 15.44
C ASN A 149 -5.99 -7.55 15.66
N GLY A 150 -4.93 -6.91 16.16
CA GLY A 150 -3.68 -7.58 16.55
C GLY A 150 -2.72 -7.89 15.41
N PHE A 151 -2.95 -7.40 14.21
CA PHE A 151 -1.99 -7.53 13.11
C PHE A 151 -0.78 -6.63 13.34
N PRO A 152 0.45 -7.09 13.06
CA PRO A 152 1.66 -6.35 13.40
C PRO A 152 1.85 -5.12 12.52
N PRO A 153 2.32 -3.98 13.09
CA PRO A 153 2.81 -2.85 12.30
C PRO A 153 4.16 -3.16 11.68
N GLY A 154 4.51 -2.41 10.63
CA GLY A 154 5.80 -2.43 9.96
C GLY A 154 6.34 -1.03 9.73
N ASP A 155 7.29 -0.91 8.80
CA ASP A 155 8.02 0.33 8.53
C ASP A 155 7.44 1.17 7.38
N ALA A 156 6.51 0.60 6.61
CA ALA A 156 5.88 1.27 5.47
C ALA A 156 4.40 1.52 5.71
N GLU A 157 3.92 2.67 5.30
CA GLU A 157 2.50 3.00 5.38
C GLU A 157 1.66 2.19 4.39
N LEU A 158 0.48 1.82 4.81
CA LEU A 158 -0.54 1.21 3.97
C LEU A 158 -0.95 2.21 2.88
N GLY A 159 -0.81 1.78 1.63
CA GLY A 159 -1.20 2.62 0.50
C GLY A 159 -2.71 2.77 0.36
N SER A 160 -3.15 3.83 -0.30
CA SER A 160 -4.58 4.11 -0.54
C SER A 160 -5.09 3.67 -1.93
N ARG A 161 -4.28 2.91 -2.68
CA ARG A 161 -4.66 2.39 -4.01
C ARG A 161 -5.12 0.94 -3.92
N THR A 162 -6.39 0.68 -4.23
CA THR A 162 -6.97 -0.67 -4.22
C THR A 162 -6.14 -1.69 -5.00
N SER A 163 -5.62 -1.31 -6.18
CA SER A 163 -4.82 -2.20 -7.02
C SER A 163 -3.52 -2.67 -6.35
N ALA A 164 -2.88 -1.81 -5.56
CA ALA A 164 -1.69 -2.19 -4.81
C ALA A 164 -2.03 -3.11 -3.62
N LEU A 165 -3.17 -2.87 -2.98
CA LEU A 165 -3.63 -3.66 -1.84
C LEU A 165 -4.17 -5.04 -2.24
N ARG A 166 -4.56 -5.25 -3.50
CA ARG A 166 -4.93 -6.58 -4.02
C ARG A 166 -3.76 -7.57 -4.05
N GLY A 167 -2.52 -7.08 -3.99
CA GLY A 167 -1.34 -7.92 -3.83
C GLY A 167 -1.07 -8.37 -2.39
N VAL A 168 -1.94 -8.03 -1.43
CA VAL A 168 -1.82 -8.37 -0.01
C VAL A 168 -2.99 -9.28 0.38
N SER A 169 -2.71 -10.51 0.76
CA SER A 169 -3.72 -11.45 1.24
C SER A 169 -4.16 -11.09 2.66
N PHE A 170 -5.46 -11.21 2.93
CA PHE A 170 -5.98 -11.12 4.29
C PHE A 170 -6.11 -12.54 4.87
N LEU A 171 -5.40 -12.81 5.95
CA LEU A 171 -5.38 -14.09 6.64
C LEU A 171 -5.84 -13.89 8.10
N ALA A 172 -6.86 -14.64 8.51
CA ALA A 172 -7.37 -14.57 9.88
C ALA A 172 -6.34 -15.07 10.90
N GLU A 173 -5.53 -16.04 10.51
CA GLU A 173 -4.48 -16.63 11.34
C GLU A 173 -3.10 -16.37 10.71
N LYS A 174 -2.10 -16.27 11.58
CA LYS A 174 -0.72 -16.12 11.13
C LYS A 174 -0.25 -17.44 10.48
N PRO A 175 0.30 -17.36 9.23
CA PRO A 175 0.79 -18.54 8.52
C PRO A 175 2.05 -19.15 9.15
#